data_fe86b56089366bb390b2234569302fbc
#
_entry.id   fe86b56089366bb390b2234569302fbc
#
_cell.length_a   1.000
_cell.length_b   1.000
_cell.length_c   1.000
_cell.angle_alpha   90.00
_cell.angle_beta   90.00
_cell.angle_gamma   90.00
#
_symmetry.space_group_name_H-M   'P 1'
#
loop_
_entity.id
_entity.type
_entity.pdbx_description
1 polymer ?
#
loop_
_entity_poly.entity_id
_entity_poly.type
_entity_poly.pdbx_seq_one_letter_code
_entity_poly.pdbx_strand_id
1 'polypeptide(L)'
;MNRKALLYFVLLFCFALSACGSLSTSESSVPLSLPPAEELPSEDEAIESAIRFLEDRVKDNPGDFVAYNMLASRYLTRMRQTANMNYLELALRAVKASLAIAPKELNKAGLSALADIEFTTHDFVAARDDAKQLIKMDPTMLGAYQLYADSMLELGDYEKAIKVYQEIGKRNYSNPFNVPSIEIRYARVASLQGKPEKTDKHLSTALAFVLDETRPERETVAWLRWYLGETAFSMGKYEEAEKRYREALKTYPNYFRAVGSLGRVLVARGDLKGAIEQYEKAVKLVPDPIFVAALGDLYKLAGRSKEASDQYELVEQIARLSALNGAIYNRQLALFYADHDIKPEEAYALALKEYEVRKDIYGADAVAWTALKAGKILEAQTAIKEALRLGTQDAKLFYHAGLIAKAAGDKKSAQDYLERAIKLNPQFDPIQSPIAVSTLASLK
;
A
#
# COMPACT_ATOMS: atom_id res chain seq x y z
N MET A 1 28.25 60.55 -18.58
CA MET A 1 27.93 61.09 -19.94
C MET A 1 26.95 60.14 -20.59
N ASN A 2 25.80 60.62 -20.65
CA ASN A 2 24.81 60.76 -21.73
C ASN A 2 24.19 59.47 -22.24
N ARG A 3 22.91 59.26 -21.88
CA ARG A 3 21.66 59.88 -22.43
C ARG A 3 21.30 59.32 -23.80
N LYS A 4 20.19 58.67 -23.88
CA LYS A 4 18.81 59.00 -24.30
C LYS A 4 18.35 57.94 -25.28
N ALA A 5 17.27 57.31 -25.14
CA ALA A 5 15.86 57.66 -25.38
C ALA A 5 15.49 57.42 -26.85
N LEU A 6 14.39 56.91 -27.28
CA LEU A 6 12.98 57.25 -27.15
C LEU A 6 12.21 56.36 -28.15
N LEU A 7 11.19 55.65 -27.83
CA LEU A 7 9.74 55.95 -27.97
C LEU A 7 9.07 55.73 -29.35
N TYR A 8 7.90 55.07 -29.25
CA TYR A 8 6.68 55.08 -30.09
C TYR A 8 6.61 54.19 -31.34
N PHE A 9 5.59 53.27 -31.39
CA PHE A 9 4.27 53.56 -31.92
C PHE A 9 3.21 52.55 -31.49
N VAL A 10 2.09 53.10 -31.00
CA VAL A 10 0.81 52.47 -30.74
C VAL A 10 0.00 52.49 -32.03
N LEU A 11 -0.77 51.42 -32.32
CA LEU A 11 -2.09 51.54 -32.95
C LEU A 11 -2.96 50.31 -32.72
N LEU A 12 -4.12 50.58 -32.18
CA LEU A 12 -5.29 49.71 -31.98
C LEU A 12 -5.79 49.10 -33.28
N PHE A 13 -6.30 47.88 -33.20
CA PHE A 13 -7.57 47.51 -33.87
C PHE A 13 -8.33 46.49 -33.03
N CYS A 14 -9.47 46.93 -32.52
CA CYS A 14 -10.53 46.06 -31.98
C CYS A 14 -11.23 45.33 -33.11
N PHE A 15 -11.41 44.02 -33.00
CA PHE A 15 -12.60 43.35 -33.52
C PHE A 15 -13.00 42.21 -32.57
N ALA A 16 -14.16 42.37 -32.00
CA ALA A 16 -14.87 41.34 -31.24
C ALA A 16 -15.42 40.32 -32.24
N LEU A 17 -15.23 39.04 -31.92
CA LEU A 17 -16.14 37.96 -32.32
C LEU A 17 -16.09 36.86 -31.29
N SER A 18 -17.23 36.69 -30.63
CA SER A 18 -17.54 35.57 -29.75
C SER A 18 -17.40 34.26 -30.50
N ALA A 19 -16.59 33.37 -29.98
CA ALA A 19 -16.71 31.94 -30.24
C ALA A 19 -16.44 31.22 -28.94
N CYS A 20 -17.51 30.72 -28.33
CA CYS A 20 -17.45 29.65 -27.34
C CYS A 20 -16.78 28.44 -27.98
N GLY A 21 -15.49 28.32 -27.79
CA GLY A 21 -14.72 27.11 -28.07
C GLY A 21 -14.41 26.45 -26.74
N SER A 22 -15.10 25.32 -26.45
CA SER A 22 -14.71 24.39 -25.42
C SER A 22 -13.23 24.03 -25.63
N LEU A 23 -12.36 24.52 -24.74
CA LEU A 23 -11.00 24.01 -24.62
C LEU A 23 -11.09 22.55 -24.13
N SER A 24 -11.29 21.63 -25.08
CA SER A 24 -10.91 20.25 -24.88
C SER A 24 -9.39 20.21 -24.77
N THR A 25 -8.86 20.11 -23.56
CA THR A 25 -7.50 19.65 -23.35
C THR A 25 -7.44 18.25 -23.91
N SER A 26 -6.97 18.11 -25.15
CA SER A 26 -6.54 16.84 -25.70
C SER A 26 -5.36 16.39 -24.83
N GLU A 27 -5.62 15.53 -23.85
CA GLU A 27 -4.59 14.73 -23.20
C GLU A 27 -3.93 13.92 -24.31
N SER A 28 -2.75 14.34 -24.76
CA SER A 28 -1.93 13.56 -25.67
C SER A 28 -1.53 12.29 -24.91
N SER A 29 -2.20 11.21 -25.20
CA SER A 29 -1.88 9.88 -24.70
C SER A 29 -0.68 9.30 -25.44
N VAL A 30 0.48 9.95 -25.33
CA VAL A 30 1.73 9.28 -25.69
C VAL A 30 2.01 8.30 -24.56
N PRO A 31 2.07 6.99 -24.82
CA PRO A 31 2.45 6.03 -23.79
C PRO A 31 3.85 6.41 -23.28
N LEU A 32 3.97 6.70 -21.99
CA LEU A 32 5.26 6.97 -21.37
C LEU A 32 6.09 5.67 -21.49
N SER A 33 7.07 5.65 -22.39
CA SER A 33 8.01 4.52 -22.48
C SER A 33 8.99 4.63 -21.33
N LEU A 34 8.79 3.79 -20.32
CA LEU A 34 9.73 3.69 -19.20
C LEU A 34 11.05 3.09 -19.68
N PRO A 35 12.21 3.60 -19.18
CA PRO A 35 13.50 3.04 -19.51
C PRO A 35 13.62 1.58 -19.03
N PRO A 36 14.49 0.76 -19.67
CA PRO A 36 14.75 -0.60 -19.21
C PRO A 36 15.16 -0.63 -17.74
N ALA A 37 14.73 -1.68 -17.04
CA ALA A 37 15.14 -1.89 -15.67
C ALA A 37 16.63 -2.24 -15.60
N GLU A 38 17.33 -1.64 -14.66
CA GLU A 38 18.72 -1.93 -14.32
C GLU A 38 18.88 -2.07 -12.80
N GLU A 39 19.95 -2.70 -12.36
CA GLU A 39 20.30 -2.76 -10.95
C GLU A 39 20.77 -1.38 -10.49
N LEU A 40 20.13 -0.87 -9.44
CA LEU A 40 20.53 0.39 -8.84
C LEU A 40 21.52 0.17 -7.70
N PRO A 41 22.46 1.10 -7.46
CA PRO A 41 23.40 1.02 -6.35
C PRO A 41 22.70 0.86 -5.01
N SER A 42 23.32 0.07 -4.13
CA SER A 42 22.83 -0.07 -2.75
C SER A 42 23.20 1.14 -1.91
N GLU A 43 22.23 1.67 -1.17
CA GLU A 43 22.44 2.71 -0.16
C GLU A 43 22.74 2.13 1.23
N ASP A 44 22.78 0.80 1.38
CA ASP A 44 22.85 0.12 2.68
C ASP A 44 24.05 0.59 3.52
N GLU A 45 25.25 0.64 2.95
CA GLU A 45 26.47 1.07 3.67
C GLU A 45 26.39 2.52 4.12
N ALA A 46 25.87 3.41 3.27
CA ALA A 46 25.70 4.81 3.60
C ALA A 46 24.67 5.02 4.73
N ILE A 47 23.57 4.27 4.71
CA ILE A 47 22.54 4.34 5.75
C ILE A 47 23.08 3.79 7.08
N GLU A 48 23.75 2.63 7.06
CA GLU A 48 24.34 2.03 8.27
C GLU A 48 25.43 2.92 8.87
N SER A 49 26.25 3.56 8.04
CA SER A 49 27.26 4.52 8.50
C SER A 49 26.64 5.76 9.12
N ALA A 50 25.54 6.27 8.53
CA ALA A 50 24.81 7.38 9.09
C ALA A 50 24.14 7.03 10.45
N ILE A 51 23.60 5.82 10.57
CA ILE A 51 23.03 5.32 11.83
C ILE A 51 24.11 5.30 12.92
N ARG A 52 25.25 4.61 12.67
CA ARG A 52 26.35 4.56 13.65
C ARG A 52 26.84 5.94 14.06
N PHE A 53 27.05 6.83 13.09
CA PHE A 53 27.45 8.21 13.39
C PHE A 53 26.44 8.93 14.30
N LEU A 54 25.14 8.77 14.05
CA LEU A 54 24.10 9.41 14.83
C LEU A 54 23.93 8.77 16.22
N GLU A 55 24.09 7.45 16.35
CA GLU A 55 24.12 6.74 17.63
C GLU A 55 25.25 7.24 18.53
N ASP A 56 26.48 7.37 17.99
CA ASP A 56 27.63 7.92 18.71
C ASP A 56 27.35 9.38 19.11
N ARG A 57 26.81 10.18 18.19
CA ARG A 57 26.52 11.60 18.44
C ARG A 57 25.49 11.82 19.58
N VAL A 58 24.42 11.04 19.64
CA VAL A 58 23.43 11.15 20.72
C VAL A 58 23.94 10.59 22.04
N LYS A 59 24.89 9.65 22.00
CA LYS A 59 25.58 9.13 23.18
C LYS A 59 26.51 10.20 23.78
N ASP A 60 27.27 10.91 22.94
CA ASP A 60 28.19 11.95 23.34
C ASP A 60 27.45 13.24 23.77
N ASN A 61 26.34 13.56 23.15
CA ASN A 61 25.49 14.71 23.46
C ASN A 61 24.03 14.30 23.61
N PRO A 62 23.60 13.79 24.77
CA PRO A 62 22.21 13.39 25.03
C PRO A 62 21.16 14.50 24.91
N GLY A 63 21.59 15.80 24.88
CA GLY A 63 20.73 16.96 24.67
C GLY A 63 20.44 17.30 23.20
N ASP A 64 21.01 16.57 22.22
CA ASP A 64 20.88 16.87 20.80
C ASP A 64 19.60 16.27 20.20
N PHE A 65 18.47 16.97 20.40
CA PHE A 65 17.18 16.52 19.86
C PHE A 65 17.16 16.44 18.31
N VAL A 66 18.01 17.23 17.63
CA VAL A 66 18.10 17.19 16.16
C VAL A 66 18.74 15.87 15.70
N ALA A 67 19.81 15.43 16.36
CA ALA A 67 20.43 14.15 16.08
C ALA A 67 19.46 12.97 16.33
N TYR A 68 18.68 13.01 17.40
CA TYR A 68 17.61 12.03 17.64
C TYR A 68 16.55 12.00 16.54
N ASN A 69 16.11 13.17 16.02
CA ASN A 69 15.18 13.23 14.89
C ASN A 69 15.75 12.59 13.63
N MET A 70 17.02 12.88 13.32
CA MET A 70 17.72 12.29 12.18
C MET A 70 17.86 10.76 12.34
N LEU A 71 18.21 10.31 13.54
CA LEU A 71 18.33 8.89 13.87
C LEU A 71 17.00 8.16 13.69
N ALA A 72 15.91 8.72 14.21
CA ALA A 72 14.57 8.16 14.02
C ALA A 72 14.20 8.01 12.54
N SER A 73 14.47 9.03 11.72
CA SER A 73 14.23 8.98 10.28
C SER A 73 15.05 7.86 9.59
N ARG A 74 16.33 7.65 9.98
CA ARG A 74 17.16 6.56 9.43
C ARG A 74 16.64 5.19 9.83
N TYR A 75 16.22 5.01 11.07
CA TYR A 75 15.60 3.77 11.52
C TYR A 75 14.29 3.48 10.78
N LEU A 76 13.43 4.46 10.54
CA LEU A 76 12.22 4.29 9.73
C LEU A 76 12.55 3.90 8.28
N THR A 77 13.59 4.48 7.69
CA THR A 77 14.08 4.08 6.36
C THR A 77 14.51 2.60 6.36
N ARG A 78 15.33 2.18 7.34
CA ARG A 78 15.76 0.78 7.44
C ARG A 78 14.61 -0.17 7.68
N MET A 79 13.64 0.20 8.51
CA MET A 79 12.43 -0.59 8.72
C MET A 79 11.69 -0.84 7.40
N ARG A 80 11.48 0.19 6.57
CA ARG A 80 10.82 0.03 5.26
C ARG A 80 11.59 -0.87 4.30
N GLN A 81 12.93 -0.75 4.25
CA GLN A 81 13.79 -1.52 3.36
C GLN A 81 13.87 -3.00 3.74
N THR A 82 13.89 -3.29 5.05
CA THR A 82 14.18 -4.63 5.60
C THR A 82 12.95 -5.33 6.18
N ALA A 83 11.85 -4.60 6.40
CA ALA A 83 10.69 -5.04 7.19
C ALA A 83 11.05 -5.50 8.62
N ASN A 84 12.23 -5.13 9.13
CA ASN A 84 12.65 -5.48 10.49
C ASN A 84 12.04 -4.50 11.49
N MET A 85 11.06 -4.99 12.25
CA MET A 85 10.30 -4.19 13.23
C MET A 85 11.14 -3.68 14.40
N ASN A 86 12.34 -4.24 14.66
CA ASN A 86 13.25 -3.69 15.68
C ASN A 86 13.64 -2.24 15.37
N TYR A 87 13.77 -1.88 14.09
CA TYR A 87 14.04 -0.49 13.70
C TYR A 87 12.89 0.46 14.02
N LEU A 88 11.65 -0.02 14.01
CA LEU A 88 10.50 0.79 14.44
C LEU A 88 10.56 1.11 15.93
N GLU A 89 10.93 0.13 16.77
CA GLU A 89 11.13 0.34 18.19
C GLU A 89 12.28 1.32 18.48
N LEU A 90 13.40 1.19 17.77
CA LEU A 90 14.53 2.10 17.85
C LEU A 90 14.13 3.53 17.43
N ALA A 91 13.36 3.68 16.36
CA ALA A 91 12.81 4.96 15.92
C ALA A 91 11.93 5.60 17.00
N LEU A 92 11.02 4.82 17.60
CA LEU A 92 10.15 5.30 18.67
C LEU A 92 10.94 5.79 19.91
N ARG A 93 11.99 5.05 20.30
CA ARG A 93 12.87 5.47 21.41
C ARG A 93 13.58 6.78 21.07
N ALA A 94 14.11 6.92 19.87
CA ALA A 94 14.77 8.15 19.43
C ALA A 94 13.80 9.35 19.42
N VAL A 95 12.58 9.18 18.89
CA VAL A 95 11.54 10.22 18.89
C VAL A 95 11.15 10.61 20.31
N LYS A 96 10.93 9.65 21.21
CA LYS A 96 10.60 9.94 22.61
C LYS A 96 11.71 10.74 23.30
N ALA A 97 12.99 10.39 23.08
CA ALA A 97 14.13 11.14 23.60
C ALA A 97 14.16 12.56 23.04
N SER A 98 13.97 12.73 21.74
CA SER A 98 13.91 14.04 21.09
C SER A 98 12.79 14.92 21.65
N LEU A 99 11.58 14.39 21.81
CA LEU A 99 10.42 15.14 22.31
C LEU A 99 10.48 15.43 23.82
N ALA A 100 11.24 14.66 24.57
CA ALA A 100 11.53 14.96 25.98
C ALA A 100 12.47 16.18 26.14
N ILE A 101 13.35 16.43 25.16
CA ILE A 101 14.27 17.60 25.16
C ILE A 101 13.59 18.83 24.58
N ALA A 102 12.92 18.66 23.42
CA ALA A 102 12.19 19.72 22.74
C ALA A 102 10.74 19.26 22.50
N PRO A 103 9.74 19.89 23.16
CA PRO A 103 8.36 19.47 23.08
C PRO A 103 7.77 19.62 21.67
N LYS A 104 6.65 18.94 21.41
CA LYS A 104 5.97 18.85 20.10
C LYS A 104 5.81 20.21 19.40
N GLU A 105 5.49 21.26 20.15
CA GLU A 105 5.21 22.62 19.66
C GLU A 105 6.46 23.32 19.09
N LEU A 106 7.65 22.86 19.47
CA LEU A 106 8.94 23.42 19.05
C LEU A 106 9.75 22.48 18.16
N ASN A 107 9.30 21.22 18.02
CA ASN A 107 10.05 20.16 17.33
C ASN A 107 9.24 19.52 16.20
N LYS A 108 9.07 20.25 15.09
CA LYS A 108 8.33 19.77 13.91
C LYS A 108 8.85 18.43 13.38
N ALA A 109 10.18 18.24 13.37
CA ALA A 109 10.76 17.01 12.84
C ALA A 109 10.49 15.80 13.75
N GLY A 110 10.57 15.99 15.08
CA GLY A 110 10.21 14.97 16.05
C GLY A 110 8.72 14.61 15.99
N LEU A 111 7.86 15.62 15.85
CA LEU A 111 6.43 15.40 15.70
C LEU A 111 6.10 14.67 14.39
N SER A 112 6.78 15.00 13.27
CA SER A 112 6.61 14.31 12.01
C SER A 112 7.01 12.83 12.12
N ALA A 113 8.17 12.55 12.71
CA ALA A 113 8.62 11.18 12.92
C ALA A 113 7.68 10.39 13.85
N LEU A 114 7.11 11.03 14.89
CA LEU A 114 6.10 10.41 15.75
C LEU A 114 4.85 10.03 14.93
N ALA A 115 4.32 10.95 14.15
CA ALA A 115 3.13 10.73 13.34
C ALA A 115 3.34 9.64 12.27
N ASP A 116 4.54 9.54 11.69
CA ASP A 116 4.91 8.43 10.78
C ASP A 116 4.94 7.07 11.53
N ILE A 117 5.41 7.05 12.78
CA ILE A 117 5.41 5.85 13.62
C ILE A 117 3.98 5.45 13.97
N GLU A 118 3.16 6.39 14.42
CA GLU A 118 1.74 6.18 14.73
C GLU A 118 0.98 5.61 13.54
N PHE A 119 1.20 6.17 12.33
CA PHE A 119 0.65 5.62 11.10
C PHE A 119 1.10 4.18 10.85
N THR A 120 2.39 3.91 11.04
CA THR A 120 2.99 2.57 10.84
C THR A 120 2.46 1.54 11.84
N THR A 121 2.16 1.97 13.07
CA THR A 121 1.58 1.13 14.12
C THR A 121 0.06 1.09 14.11
N HIS A 122 -0.57 1.62 13.06
CA HIS A 122 -2.02 1.68 12.85
C HIS A 122 -2.79 2.55 13.87
N ASP A 123 -2.12 3.45 14.59
CA ASP A 123 -2.78 4.51 15.35
C ASP A 123 -3.11 5.70 14.43
N PHE A 124 -4.04 5.44 13.50
CA PHE A 124 -4.39 6.42 12.47
C PHE A 124 -5.08 7.67 13.04
N VAL A 125 -5.68 7.57 14.22
CA VAL A 125 -6.29 8.71 14.90
C VAL A 125 -5.21 9.64 15.42
N ALA A 126 -4.21 9.14 16.13
CA ALA A 126 -3.07 9.92 16.60
C ALA A 126 -2.27 10.50 15.42
N ALA A 127 -1.93 9.69 14.42
CA ALA A 127 -1.22 10.14 13.22
C ALA A 127 -1.95 11.28 12.50
N ARG A 128 -3.30 11.20 12.35
CA ARG A 128 -4.12 12.25 11.78
C ARG A 128 -4.04 13.54 12.59
N ASP A 129 -4.15 13.45 13.92
CA ASP A 129 -4.22 14.61 14.80
C ASP A 129 -2.85 15.29 14.92
N ASP A 130 -1.76 14.53 14.99
CA ASP A 130 -0.38 15.05 14.96
C ASP A 130 -0.05 15.66 13.58
N ALA A 131 -0.48 15.05 12.46
CA ALA A 131 -0.38 15.64 11.13
C ALA A 131 -1.15 16.97 11.02
N LYS A 132 -2.33 17.07 11.62
CA LYS A 132 -3.10 18.32 11.68
C LYS A 132 -2.40 19.38 12.51
N GLN A 133 -1.69 19.02 13.58
CA GLN A 133 -0.86 19.93 14.35
C GLN A 133 0.31 20.44 13.51
N LEU A 134 1.00 19.56 12.78
CA LEU A 134 2.08 19.94 11.85
C LEU A 134 1.60 20.94 10.78
N ILE A 135 0.42 20.74 10.19
CA ILE A 135 -0.18 21.66 9.24
C ILE A 135 -0.41 23.05 9.85
N LYS A 136 -0.82 23.12 11.13
CA LYS A 136 -0.96 24.41 11.84
C LYS A 136 0.39 25.08 12.10
N MET A 137 1.43 24.30 12.41
CA MET A 137 2.78 24.81 12.64
C MET A 137 3.46 25.26 11.36
N ASP A 138 3.19 24.57 10.26
CA ASP A 138 3.78 24.85 8.96
C ASP A 138 2.79 24.51 7.82
N PRO A 139 1.97 25.48 7.38
CA PRO A 139 1.00 25.27 6.30
C PRO A 139 1.63 24.95 4.92
N THR A 140 2.95 24.99 4.80
CA THR A 140 3.67 24.65 3.56
C THR A 140 4.17 23.21 3.53
N MET A 141 4.12 22.50 4.65
CA MET A 141 4.66 21.15 4.81
C MET A 141 3.79 20.11 4.09
N LEU A 142 4.15 19.79 2.84
CA LEU A 142 3.41 18.84 2.01
C LEU A 142 3.22 17.46 2.70
N GLY A 143 4.29 16.93 3.32
CA GLY A 143 4.23 15.63 4.01
C GLY A 143 3.17 15.57 5.11
N ALA A 144 2.92 16.68 5.83
CA ALA A 144 1.89 16.73 6.86
C ALA A 144 0.47 16.59 6.25
N TYR A 145 0.19 17.25 5.14
CA TYR A 145 -1.09 17.06 4.42
C TYR A 145 -1.23 15.65 3.86
N GLN A 146 -0.15 15.08 3.36
CA GLN A 146 -0.14 13.72 2.85
C GLN A 146 -0.49 12.72 3.96
N LEU A 147 0.21 12.79 5.09
CA LEU A 147 -0.04 11.91 6.23
C LEU A 147 -1.44 12.10 6.81
N TYR A 148 -1.93 13.35 6.89
CA TYR A 148 -3.29 13.65 7.31
C TYR A 148 -4.32 12.96 6.41
N ALA A 149 -4.16 13.05 5.08
CA ALA A 149 -5.07 12.43 4.14
C ALA A 149 -4.91 10.89 4.08
N ASP A 150 -3.67 10.38 4.17
CA ASP A 150 -3.39 8.94 4.25
C ASP A 150 -4.08 8.32 5.48
N SER A 151 -4.02 8.99 6.65
CA SER A 151 -4.72 8.56 7.87
C SER A 151 -6.24 8.57 7.70
N MET A 152 -6.79 9.58 7.02
CA MET A 152 -8.22 9.62 6.71
C MET A 152 -8.67 8.47 5.82
N LEU A 153 -7.86 8.03 4.84
CA LEU A 153 -8.17 6.85 4.02
C LEU A 153 -8.29 5.60 4.89
N GLU A 154 -7.35 5.39 5.82
CA GLU A 154 -7.36 4.24 6.72
C GLU A 154 -8.55 4.29 7.70
N LEU A 155 -8.99 5.49 8.09
CA LEU A 155 -10.18 5.72 8.91
C LEU A 155 -11.50 5.66 8.11
N GLY A 156 -11.45 5.40 6.80
CA GLY A 156 -12.63 5.31 5.94
C GLY A 156 -13.22 6.64 5.46
N ASP A 157 -12.55 7.76 5.73
CA ASP A 157 -12.99 9.12 5.40
C ASP A 157 -12.52 9.55 4.00
N TYR A 158 -12.85 8.71 3.00
CA TYR A 158 -12.31 8.78 1.64
C TYR A 158 -12.57 10.12 0.94
N GLU A 159 -13.76 10.69 1.10
CA GLU A 159 -14.11 11.95 0.43
C GLU A 159 -13.22 13.11 0.89
N LYS A 160 -12.96 13.19 2.20
CA LYS A 160 -12.09 14.22 2.74
C LYS A 160 -10.64 14.00 2.32
N ALA A 161 -10.16 12.75 2.39
CA ALA A 161 -8.81 12.40 1.93
C ALA A 161 -8.58 12.80 0.47
N ILE A 162 -9.52 12.46 -0.41
CA ILE A 162 -9.47 12.79 -1.85
C ILE A 162 -9.43 14.31 -2.06
N LYS A 163 -10.24 15.08 -1.33
CA LYS A 163 -10.23 16.56 -1.42
C LYS A 163 -8.85 17.11 -1.03
N VAL A 164 -8.26 16.63 0.06
CA VAL A 164 -6.92 17.06 0.48
C VAL A 164 -5.88 16.71 -0.58
N TYR A 165 -5.88 15.49 -1.14
CA TYR A 165 -4.95 15.14 -2.22
C TYR A 165 -5.10 16.04 -3.45
N GLN A 166 -6.33 16.38 -3.85
CA GLN A 166 -6.57 17.30 -4.96
C GLN A 166 -6.03 18.71 -4.68
N GLU A 167 -6.19 19.20 -3.44
CA GLU A 167 -5.67 20.51 -3.04
C GLU A 167 -4.14 20.57 -3.05
N ILE A 168 -3.49 19.56 -2.44
CA ILE A 168 -2.02 19.51 -2.44
C ILE A 168 -1.46 19.32 -3.85
N GLY A 169 -2.13 18.53 -4.69
CA GLY A 169 -1.75 18.37 -6.08
C GLY A 169 -1.76 19.73 -6.82
N LYS A 170 -2.86 20.48 -6.74
CA LYS A 170 -2.95 21.80 -7.36
C LYS A 170 -1.84 22.76 -6.93
N ARG A 171 -1.42 22.72 -5.66
CA ARG A 171 -0.41 23.64 -5.10
C ARG A 171 1.02 23.21 -5.41
N ASN A 172 1.29 21.92 -5.50
CA ASN A 172 2.66 21.37 -5.45
C ASN A 172 3.11 20.65 -6.73
N TYR A 173 2.21 20.45 -7.69
CA TYR A 173 2.52 19.69 -8.92
C TYR A 173 3.55 20.39 -9.83
N SER A 174 3.72 21.70 -9.69
CA SER A 174 4.75 22.45 -10.41
C SER A 174 6.18 22.15 -9.93
N ASN A 175 6.35 21.57 -8.74
CA ASN A 175 7.64 21.12 -8.25
C ASN A 175 7.84 19.63 -8.61
N PRO A 176 8.79 19.29 -9.53
CA PRO A 176 8.99 17.91 -9.97
C PRO A 176 9.32 16.94 -8.84
N PHE A 177 9.98 17.36 -7.78
CA PHE A 177 10.29 16.54 -6.61
C PHE A 177 9.04 16.11 -5.81
N ASN A 178 7.93 16.82 -5.96
CA ASN A 178 6.68 16.50 -5.28
C ASN A 178 5.79 15.56 -6.10
N VAL A 179 6.00 15.49 -7.42
CA VAL A 179 5.15 14.75 -8.35
C VAL A 179 5.03 13.26 -7.98
N PRO A 180 6.12 12.52 -7.70
CA PRO A 180 6.02 11.09 -7.38
C PRO A 180 5.10 10.83 -6.21
N SER A 181 5.24 11.57 -5.12
CA SER A 181 4.46 11.37 -3.90
C SER A 181 2.96 11.70 -4.08
N ILE A 182 2.63 12.66 -4.95
CA ILE A 182 1.26 13.03 -5.30
C ILE A 182 0.65 11.96 -6.22
N GLU A 183 1.37 11.54 -7.24
CA GLU A 183 0.94 10.51 -8.20
C GLU A 183 0.67 9.16 -7.54
N ILE A 184 1.49 8.74 -6.59
CA ILE A 184 1.28 7.52 -5.80
C ILE A 184 -0.08 7.57 -5.07
N ARG A 185 -0.46 8.71 -4.52
CA ARG A 185 -1.75 8.88 -3.84
C ARG A 185 -2.92 8.90 -4.80
N TYR A 186 -2.76 9.53 -5.95
CA TYR A 186 -3.75 9.46 -7.03
C TYR A 186 -3.92 8.02 -7.55
N ALA A 187 -2.83 7.26 -7.68
CA ALA A 187 -2.87 5.84 -8.02
C ALA A 187 -3.68 5.05 -6.99
N ARG A 188 -3.42 5.26 -5.70
CA ARG A 188 -4.17 4.60 -4.62
C ARG A 188 -5.66 4.91 -4.67
N VAL A 189 -6.03 6.17 -4.85
CA VAL A 189 -7.44 6.58 -5.00
C VAL A 189 -8.06 5.93 -6.24
N ALA A 190 -7.37 5.94 -7.38
CA ALA A 190 -7.84 5.31 -8.61
C ALA A 190 -8.07 3.80 -8.44
N SER A 191 -7.15 3.10 -7.75
CA SER A 191 -7.29 1.68 -7.42
C SER A 191 -8.54 1.42 -6.56
N LEU A 192 -8.71 2.18 -5.47
CA LEU A 192 -9.89 2.08 -4.60
C LEU A 192 -11.20 2.34 -5.35
N GLN A 193 -11.19 3.20 -6.36
CA GLN A 193 -12.34 3.51 -7.23
C GLN A 193 -12.51 2.55 -8.42
N GLY A 194 -11.76 1.45 -8.47
CA GLY A 194 -11.85 0.46 -9.55
C GLY A 194 -11.43 0.99 -10.92
N LYS A 195 -10.42 1.85 -11.00
CA LYS A 195 -9.92 2.49 -12.23
C LYS A 195 -8.47 2.06 -12.52
N PRO A 196 -8.22 0.79 -12.89
CA PRO A 196 -6.87 0.23 -13.01
C PRO A 196 -6.01 0.96 -14.07
N GLU A 197 -6.60 1.45 -15.17
CA GLU A 197 -5.87 2.18 -16.20
C GLU A 197 -5.35 3.54 -15.66
N LYS A 198 -6.13 4.19 -14.78
CA LYS A 198 -5.67 5.41 -14.11
C LYS A 198 -4.62 5.11 -13.06
N THR A 199 -4.75 3.98 -12.35
CA THR A 199 -3.74 3.51 -11.39
C THR A 199 -2.40 3.30 -12.11
N ASP A 200 -2.40 2.58 -13.22
CA ASP A 200 -1.20 2.33 -14.03
C ASP A 200 -0.57 3.63 -14.53
N LYS A 201 -1.38 4.55 -15.07
CA LYS A 201 -0.93 5.86 -15.55
C LYS A 201 -0.23 6.66 -14.44
N HIS A 202 -0.85 6.77 -13.27
CA HIS A 202 -0.30 7.51 -12.14
C HIS A 202 1.00 6.87 -11.62
N LEU A 203 1.05 5.54 -11.47
CA LEU A 203 2.27 4.84 -11.05
C LEU A 203 3.40 4.96 -12.08
N SER A 204 3.07 4.87 -13.38
CA SER A 204 4.06 5.06 -14.45
C SER A 204 4.61 6.48 -14.48
N THR A 205 3.76 7.48 -14.23
CA THR A 205 4.19 8.87 -14.08
C THR A 205 5.12 9.03 -12.89
N ALA A 206 4.75 8.51 -11.71
CA ALA A 206 5.60 8.56 -10.52
C ALA A 206 6.96 7.90 -10.78
N LEU A 207 6.97 6.72 -11.39
CA LEU A 207 8.20 5.99 -11.72
C LEU A 207 9.10 6.77 -12.69
N ALA A 208 8.53 7.41 -13.70
CA ALA A 208 9.30 8.23 -14.65
C ALA A 208 10.02 9.39 -13.96
N PHE A 209 9.33 10.12 -13.07
CA PHE A 209 9.93 11.21 -12.30
C PHE A 209 11.02 10.72 -11.33
N VAL A 210 10.81 9.59 -10.66
CA VAL A 210 11.84 9.00 -9.76
C VAL A 210 13.07 8.57 -10.57
N LEU A 211 12.89 7.99 -11.75
CA LEU A 211 14.01 7.54 -12.60
C LEU A 211 14.79 8.72 -13.23
N ASP A 212 14.20 9.91 -13.30
CA ASP A 212 14.87 11.13 -13.77
C ASP A 212 15.72 11.79 -12.67
N GLU A 213 15.64 11.34 -11.43
CA GLU A 213 16.50 11.82 -10.35
C GLU A 213 17.95 11.40 -10.56
N THR A 214 18.90 12.26 -10.16
CA THR A 214 20.35 11.96 -10.27
C THR A 214 20.75 10.68 -9.51
N ARG A 215 20.05 10.36 -8.45
CA ARG A 215 20.23 9.15 -7.63
C ARG A 215 18.87 8.62 -7.19
N PRO A 216 18.19 7.87 -8.06
CA PRO A 216 16.91 7.28 -7.71
C PRO A 216 17.07 6.26 -6.57
N GLU A 217 16.21 6.35 -5.55
CA GLU A 217 16.23 5.43 -4.42
C GLU A 217 15.79 4.03 -4.89
N ARG A 218 16.65 3.03 -4.69
CA ARG A 218 16.47 1.65 -5.15
C ARG A 218 15.15 1.03 -4.69
N GLU A 219 14.80 1.23 -3.41
CA GLU A 219 13.56 0.69 -2.84
C GLU A 219 12.32 1.33 -3.45
N THR A 220 12.31 2.64 -3.63
CA THR A 220 11.19 3.38 -4.23
C THR A 220 10.94 2.94 -5.68
N VAL A 221 12.00 2.79 -6.49
CA VAL A 221 11.88 2.30 -7.87
C VAL A 221 11.35 0.88 -7.92
N ALA A 222 11.89 -0.02 -7.06
CA ALA A 222 11.43 -1.40 -6.98
C ALA A 222 9.98 -1.50 -6.51
N TRP A 223 9.58 -0.67 -5.56
CA TRP A 223 8.20 -0.60 -5.07
C TRP A 223 7.22 -0.14 -6.15
N LEU A 224 7.54 0.90 -6.90
CA LEU A 224 6.70 1.38 -7.99
C LEU A 224 6.53 0.32 -9.08
N ARG A 225 7.62 -0.37 -9.47
CA ARG A 225 7.56 -1.47 -10.45
C ARG A 225 6.74 -2.65 -9.92
N TRP A 226 6.91 -2.99 -8.65
CA TRP A 226 6.11 -4.01 -7.99
C TRP A 226 4.62 -3.63 -7.98
N TYR A 227 4.27 -2.38 -7.65
CA TYR A 227 2.88 -1.95 -7.58
C TYR A 227 2.21 -1.93 -8.98
N LEU A 228 2.94 -1.57 -10.04
CA LEU A 228 2.49 -1.77 -11.41
C LEU A 228 2.20 -3.26 -11.70
N GLY A 229 3.03 -4.16 -11.20
CA GLY A 229 2.81 -5.60 -11.26
C GLY A 229 1.55 -6.04 -10.50
N GLU A 230 1.31 -5.52 -9.31
CA GLU A 230 0.09 -5.78 -8.52
C GLU A 230 -1.17 -5.33 -9.28
N THR A 231 -1.11 -4.15 -9.92
CA THR A 231 -2.22 -3.64 -10.75
C THR A 231 -2.50 -4.57 -11.92
N ALA A 232 -1.46 -5.05 -12.61
CA ALA A 232 -1.60 -6.01 -13.70
C ALA A 232 -2.15 -7.38 -13.22
N PHE A 233 -1.62 -7.90 -12.10
CA PHE A 233 -2.08 -9.16 -11.53
C PHE A 233 -3.55 -9.11 -11.13
N SER A 234 -3.99 -8.03 -10.48
CA SER A 234 -5.38 -7.86 -10.06
C SER A 234 -6.37 -7.91 -11.23
N MET A 235 -5.90 -7.59 -12.44
CA MET A 235 -6.66 -7.62 -13.68
C MET A 235 -6.48 -8.93 -14.50
N GLY A 236 -5.84 -9.95 -13.91
CA GLY A 236 -5.56 -11.23 -14.59
C GLY A 236 -4.51 -11.14 -15.72
N LYS A 237 -3.73 -10.06 -15.80
CA LYS A 237 -2.68 -9.83 -16.81
C LYS A 237 -1.35 -10.42 -16.31
N TYR A 238 -1.25 -11.74 -16.26
CA TYR A 238 -0.15 -12.44 -15.57
C TYR A 238 1.22 -12.22 -16.22
N GLU A 239 1.31 -12.16 -17.55
CA GLU A 239 2.55 -11.90 -18.28
C GLU A 239 3.10 -10.49 -17.97
N GLU A 240 2.21 -9.50 -17.95
CA GLU A 240 2.59 -8.13 -17.59
C GLU A 240 3.00 -8.04 -16.12
N ALA A 241 2.26 -8.70 -15.22
CA ALA A 241 2.58 -8.76 -13.79
C ALA A 241 3.97 -9.39 -13.58
N GLU A 242 4.24 -10.54 -14.21
CA GLU A 242 5.54 -11.21 -14.13
C GLU A 242 6.68 -10.30 -14.61
N LYS A 243 6.49 -9.65 -15.75
CA LYS A 243 7.45 -8.68 -16.29
C LYS A 243 7.78 -7.59 -15.27
N ARG A 244 6.76 -6.95 -14.69
CA ARG A 244 6.94 -5.88 -13.69
C ARG A 244 7.63 -6.36 -12.43
N TYR A 245 7.31 -7.55 -11.92
CA TYR A 245 8.01 -8.13 -10.76
C TYR A 245 9.47 -8.45 -11.06
N ARG A 246 9.77 -9.00 -12.26
CA ARG A 246 11.15 -9.23 -12.68
C ARG A 246 11.93 -7.91 -12.87
N GLU A 247 11.29 -6.86 -13.36
CA GLU A 247 11.87 -5.52 -13.43
C GLU A 247 12.16 -4.96 -12.04
N ALA A 248 11.27 -5.15 -11.06
CA ALA A 248 11.51 -4.77 -9.68
C ALA A 248 12.70 -5.54 -9.08
N LEU A 249 12.78 -6.85 -9.33
CA LEU A 249 13.90 -7.71 -8.88
C LEU A 249 15.21 -7.40 -9.59
N LYS A 250 15.17 -6.93 -10.83
CA LYS A 250 16.38 -6.44 -11.52
C LYS A 250 16.91 -5.17 -10.87
N THR A 251 16.01 -4.27 -10.45
CA THR A 251 16.38 -3.03 -9.72
C THR A 251 16.88 -3.33 -8.31
N TYR A 252 16.21 -4.23 -7.61
CA TYR A 252 16.52 -4.62 -6.22
C TYR A 252 16.40 -6.14 -6.07
N PRO A 253 17.49 -6.91 -6.19
CA PRO A 253 17.47 -8.38 -6.31
C PRO A 253 16.79 -9.14 -5.17
N ASN A 254 16.78 -8.58 -3.96
CA ASN A 254 16.17 -9.19 -2.78
C ASN A 254 14.90 -8.41 -2.30
N TYR A 255 14.23 -7.72 -3.21
CA TYR A 255 12.99 -7.03 -2.88
C TYR A 255 11.89 -8.05 -2.56
N PHE A 256 11.69 -8.33 -1.28
CA PHE A 256 10.87 -9.44 -0.78
C PHE A 256 9.44 -9.44 -1.31
N ARG A 257 8.83 -8.26 -1.49
CA ARG A 257 7.47 -8.13 -2.05
C ARG A 257 7.39 -8.68 -3.46
N ALA A 258 8.34 -8.31 -4.31
CA ALA A 258 8.37 -8.79 -5.70
C ALA A 258 8.73 -10.28 -5.78
N VAL A 259 9.55 -10.81 -4.86
CA VAL A 259 9.83 -12.25 -4.77
C VAL A 259 8.54 -13.03 -4.46
N GLY A 260 7.77 -12.64 -3.44
CA GLY A 260 6.51 -13.30 -3.10
C GLY A 260 5.45 -13.17 -4.21
N SER A 261 5.32 -11.97 -4.80
CA SER A 261 4.38 -11.73 -5.90
C SER A 261 4.73 -12.52 -7.17
N LEU A 262 6.03 -12.74 -7.45
CA LEU A 262 6.47 -13.63 -8.54
C LEU A 262 6.02 -15.07 -8.28
N GLY A 263 6.11 -15.56 -7.04
CA GLY A 263 5.57 -16.86 -6.64
C GLY A 263 4.07 -16.97 -6.95
N ARG A 264 3.29 -15.93 -6.65
CA ARG A 264 1.85 -15.88 -6.94
C ARG A 264 1.54 -15.95 -8.45
N VAL A 265 2.31 -15.27 -9.28
CA VAL A 265 2.16 -15.37 -10.74
C VAL A 265 2.52 -16.76 -11.24
N LEU A 266 3.57 -17.38 -10.72
CA LEU A 266 4.00 -18.72 -11.14
C LEU A 266 2.91 -19.76 -10.85
N VAL A 267 2.28 -19.73 -9.66
CA VAL A 267 1.17 -20.64 -9.38
C VAL A 267 -0.04 -20.35 -10.27
N ALA A 268 -0.36 -19.10 -10.56
CA ALA A 268 -1.44 -18.73 -11.47
C ALA A 268 -1.22 -19.25 -12.90
N ARG A 269 0.04 -19.47 -13.29
CA ARG A 269 0.46 -20.04 -14.57
C ARG A 269 0.66 -21.57 -14.54
N GLY A 270 0.41 -22.21 -13.41
CA GLY A 270 0.53 -23.67 -13.24
C GLY A 270 1.93 -24.16 -12.85
N ASP A 271 2.88 -23.28 -12.60
CA ASP A 271 4.21 -23.65 -12.10
C ASP A 271 4.25 -23.67 -10.57
N LEU A 272 3.66 -24.73 -10.00
CA LEU A 272 3.60 -24.91 -8.56
C LEU A 272 5.01 -25.04 -7.92
N LYS A 273 5.95 -25.71 -8.60
CA LYS A 273 7.30 -25.91 -8.09
C LYS A 273 8.06 -24.57 -8.02
N GLY A 274 8.07 -23.82 -9.10
CA GLY A 274 8.72 -22.51 -9.14
C GLY A 274 8.07 -21.53 -8.17
N ALA A 275 6.75 -21.61 -7.96
CA ALA A 275 6.05 -20.81 -6.96
C ALA A 275 6.53 -21.11 -5.53
N ILE A 276 6.66 -22.39 -5.15
CA ILE A 276 7.18 -22.80 -3.84
C ILE A 276 8.60 -22.24 -3.64
N GLU A 277 9.49 -22.38 -4.61
CA GLU A 277 10.86 -21.86 -4.52
C GLU A 277 10.90 -20.34 -4.29
N GLN A 278 10.00 -19.57 -4.94
CA GLN A 278 9.92 -18.13 -4.72
C GLN A 278 9.36 -17.78 -3.34
N TYR A 279 8.34 -18.48 -2.86
CA TYR A 279 7.80 -18.24 -1.53
C TYR A 279 8.76 -18.68 -0.40
N GLU A 280 9.49 -19.79 -0.56
CA GLU A 280 10.57 -20.17 0.36
C GLU A 280 11.64 -19.05 0.45
N LYS A 281 12.02 -18.47 -0.71
CA LYS A 281 12.93 -17.32 -0.75
C LYS A 281 12.32 -16.08 -0.07
N ALA A 282 11.05 -15.77 -0.31
CA ALA A 282 10.38 -14.63 0.29
C ALA A 282 10.31 -14.74 1.81
N VAL A 283 9.89 -15.91 2.33
CA VAL A 283 9.81 -16.20 3.78
C VAL A 283 11.17 -16.15 4.44
N LYS A 284 12.23 -16.61 3.76
CA LYS A 284 13.62 -16.49 4.26
C LYS A 284 14.10 -15.04 4.35
N LEU A 285 13.68 -14.19 3.41
CA LEU A 285 14.00 -12.74 3.44
C LEU A 285 13.21 -12.02 4.53
N VAL A 286 11.90 -12.24 4.55
CA VAL A 286 10.96 -11.63 5.49
C VAL A 286 9.84 -12.64 5.77
N PRO A 287 9.72 -13.17 6.99
CA PRO A 287 8.65 -14.10 7.38
C PRO A 287 7.33 -13.33 7.57
N ASP A 288 6.82 -12.71 6.51
CA ASP A 288 5.52 -12.04 6.51
C ASP A 288 4.40 -13.08 6.61
N PRO A 289 3.40 -12.93 7.50
CA PRO A 289 2.30 -13.89 7.66
C PRO A 289 1.60 -14.25 6.34
N ILE A 290 1.49 -13.30 5.41
CA ILE A 290 0.88 -13.52 4.09
C ILE A 290 1.71 -14.51 3.26
N PHE A 291 3.04 -14.36 3.25
CA PHE A 291 3.93 -15.27 2.50
C PHE A 291 4.01 -16.64 3.16
N VAL A 292 4.04 -16.67 4.48
CA VAL A 292 4.07 -17.92 5.25
C VAL A 292 2.78 -18.72 5.03
N ALA A 293 1.62 -18.08 5.11
CA ALA A 293 0.33 -18.73 4.83
C ALA A 293 0.27 -19.24 3.38
N ALA A 294 0.63 -18.42 2.40
CA ALA A 294 0.65 -18.81 0.99
C ALA A 294 1.60 -19.98 0.73
N LEU A 295 2.78 -20.02 1.36
CA LEU A 295 3.70 -21.16 1.26
C LEU A 295 3.09 -22.43 1.84
N GLY A 296 2.39 -22.33 2.97
CA GLY A 296 1.63 -23.43 3.56
C GLY A 296 0.57 -23.99 2.59
N ASP A 297 -0.17 -23.10 1.93
CA ASP A 297 -1.17 -23.46 0.91
C ASP A 297 -0.54 -24.20 -0.28
N LEU A 298 0.59 -23.71 -0.78
CA LEU A 298 1.29 -24.36 -1.87
C LEU A 298 1.88 -25.73 -1.48
N TYR A 299 2.39 -25.88 -0.26
CA TYR A 299 2.81 -27.19 0.25
C TYR A 299 1.62 -28.15 0.34
N LYS A 300 0.46 -27.68 0.81
CA LYS A 300 -0.77 -28.48 0.84
C LYS A 300 -1.18 -28.94 -0.56
N LEU A 301 -1.18 -28.06 -1.53
CA LEU A 301 -1.45 -28.38 -2.94
C LEU A 301 -0.45 -29.36 -3.54
N ALA A 302 0.80 -29.31 -3.10
CA ALA A 302 1.87 -30.25 -3.50
C ALA A 302 1.82 -31.58 -2.74
N GLY A 303 0.85 -31.82 -1.83
CA GLY A 303 0.75 -33.02 -1.00
C GLY A 303 1.76 -33.06 0.17
N ARG A 304 2.45 -31.97 0.45
CA ARG A 304 3.46 -31.82 1.51
C ARG A 304 2.80 -31.38 2.83
N SER A 305 1.93 -32.23 3.37
CA SER A 305 1.04 -31.87 4.49
C SER A 305 1.77 -31.48 5.78
N LYS A 306 2.94 -32.09 6.07
CA LYS A 306 3.72 -31.73 7.27
C LYS A 306 4.28 -30.30 7.15
N GLU A 307 4.91 -29.99 6.03
CA GLU A 307 5.47 -28.67 5.79
C GLU A 307 4.36 -27.60 5.75
N ALA A 308 3.18 -27.91 5.21
CA ALA A 308 2.03 -27.02 5.27
C ALA A 308 1.64 -26.70 6.73
N SER A 309 1.54 -27.73 7.59
CA SER A 309 1.23 -27.57 9.02
C SER A 309 2.28 -26.71 9.74
N ASP A 310 3.57 -26.94 9.45
CA ASP A 310 4.67 -26.18 10.05
C ASP A 310 4.57 -24.68 9.69
N GLN A 311 4.16 -24.35 8.44
CA GLN A 311 3.95 -22.96 8.01
C GLN A 311 2.72 -22.34 8.70
N TYR A 312 1.61 -23.05 8.81
CA TYR A 312 0.42 -22.54 9.48
C TYR A 312 0.65 -22.27 10.97
N GLU A 313 1.41 -23.14 11.65
CA GLU A 313 1.84 -22.89 13.02
C GLU A 313 2.73 -21.63 13.12
N LEU A 314 3.63 -21.41 12.15
CA LEU A 314 4.47 -20.22 12.09
C LEU A 314 3.64 -18.94 11.96
N VAL A 315 2.53 -18.94 11.18
CA VAL A 315 1.59 -17.78 11.10
C VAL A 315 1.08 -17.43 12.50
N GLU A 316 0.62 -18.42 13.27
CA GLU A 316 0.11 -18.19 14.62
C GLU A 316 1.20 -17.70 15.58
N GLN A 317 2.44 -18.21 15.46
CA GLN A 317 3.58 -17.76 16.26
C GLN A 317 3.93 -16.30 15.97
N ILE A 318 4.00 -15.92 14.70
CA ILE A 318 4.25 -14.52 14.29
C ILE A 318 3.17 -13.59 14.84
N ALA A 319 1.91 -13.98 14.75
CA ALA A 319 0.79 -13.19 15.27
C ALA A 319 0.88 -13.00 16.79
N ARG A 320 1.22 -14.06 17.55
CA ARG A 320 1.43 -13.96 19.00
C ARG A 320 2.57 -13.03 19.38
N LEU A 321 3.72 -13.14 18.70
CA LEU A 321 4.89 -12.27 18.94
C LEU A 321 4.60 -10.82 18.59
N SER A 322 3.89 -10.58 17.49
CA SER A 322 3.50 -9.26 17.06
C SER A 322 2.55 -8.58 18.05
N ALA A 323 1.59 -9.33 18.60
CA ALA A 323 0.67 -8.82 19.61
C ALA A 323 1.40 -8.39 20.90
N LEU A 324 2.45 -9.13 21.31
CA LEU A 324 3.29 -8.76 22.46
C LEU A 324 4.07 -7.46 22.23
N ASN A 325 4.42 -7.17 20.99
CA ASN A 325 5.16 -5.97 20.59
C ASN A 325 4.24 -4.80 20.20
N GLY A 326 2.93 -4.92 20.42
CA GLY A 326 1.95 -3.87 20.07
C GLY A 326 1.69 -3.72 18.58
N ALA A 327 2.27 -4.58 17.73
CA ALA A 327 1.98 -4.59 16.30
C ALA A 327 0.64 -5.30 16.04
N ILE A 328 -0.18 -4.72 15.14
CA ILE A 328 -1.53 -5.22 14.89
C ILE A 328 -1.56 -5.96 13.55
N TYR A 329 -1.35 -7.29 13.58
CA TYR A 329 -1.60 -8.18 12.42
C TYR A 329 -2.95 -8.89 12.52
N ASN A 330 -3.92 -8.28 13.21
CA ASN A 330 -5.21 -8.91 13.46
C ASN A 330 -5.96 -9.27 12.17
N ARG A 331 -5.88 -8.40 11.13
CA ARG A 331 -6.53 -8.65 9.83
C ARG A 331 -5.95 -9.87 9.12
N GLN A 332 -4.62 -9.98 9.04
CA GLN A 332 -3.95 -11.11 8.38
C GLN A 332 -4.27 -12.42 9.07
N LEU A 333 -4.25 -12.44 10.40
CA LEU A 333 -4.59 -13.63 11.18
C LEU A 333 -6.08 -13.99 11.05
N ALA A 334 -6.97 -12.99 11.10
CA ALA A 334 -8.40 -13.19 10.92
C ALA A 334 -8.73 -13.78 9.54
N LEU A 335 -8.13 -13.24 8.48
CA LEU A 335 -8.29 -13.76 7.12
C LEU A 335 -7.69 -15.16 6.98
N PHE A 336 -6.51 -15.41 7.57
CA PHE A 336 -5.90 -16.73 7.58
C PHE A 336 -6.84 -17.77 8.23
N TYR A 337 -7.42 -17.49 9.39
CA TYR A 337 -8.37 -18.38 10.02
C TYR A 337 -9.63 -18.59 9.18
N ALA A 338 -10.17 -17.54 8.59
CA ALA A 338 -11.36 -17.61 7.75
C ALA A 338 -11.12 -18.37 6.44
N ASP A 339 -9.97 -18.17 5.79
CA ASP A 339 -9.60 -18.84 4.54
C ASP A 339 -9.40 -20.36 4.74
N HIS A 340 -9.04 -20.79 5.97
CA HIS A 340 -8.78 -22.19 6.31
C HIS A 340 -9.91 -22.85 7.12
N ASP A 341 -11.03 -22.17 7.33
CA ASP A 341 -12.18 -22.64 8.12
C ASP A 341 -11.80 -23.06 9.56
N ILE A 342 -10.86 -22.33 10.19
CA ILE A 342 -10.40 -22.58 11.55
C ILE A 342 -10.75 -21.41 12.48
N LYS A 343 -11.09 -21.67 13.72
CA LYS A 343 -11.37 -20.67 14.76
C LYS A 343 -12.31 -19.54 14.31
N PRO A 344 -13.49 -19.83 13.73
CA PRO A 344 -14.32 -18.81 13.06
C PRO A 344 -14.77 -17.66 13.98
N GLU A 345 -15.11 -17.95 15.24
CA GLU A 345 -15.49 -16.91 16.20
C GLU A 345 -14.30 -16.01 16.60
N GLU A 346 -13.10 -16.59 16.74
CA GLU A 346 -11.88 -15.85 17.01
C GLU A 346 -11.51 -14.96 15.80
N ALA A 347 -11.61 -15.52 14.59
CA ALA A 347 -11.39 -14.79 13.35
C ALA A 347 -12.30 -13.55 13.25
N TYR A 348 -13.59 -13.72 13.54
CA TYR A 348 -14.55 -12.63 13.54
C TYR A 348 -14.24 -11.56 14.60
N ALA A 349 -13.88 -11.98 15.82
CA ALA A 349 -13.50 -11.06 16.89
C ALA A 349 -12.24 -10.25 16.54
N LEU A 350 -11.22 -10.88 15.93
CA LEU A 350 -10.01 -10.21 15.46
C LEU A 350 -10.31 -9.20 14.35
N ALA A 351 -11.15 -9.57 13.38
CA ALA A 351 -11.54 -8.67 12.30
C ALA A 351 -12.31 -7.44 12.81
N LEU A 352 -13.23 -7.62 13.76
CA LEU A 352 -13.94 -6.50 14.39
C LEU A 352 -12.99 -5.58 15.14
N LYS A 353 -12.07 -6.13 15.94
CA LYS A 353 -11.08 -5.34 16.68
C LYS A 353 -10.18 -4.50 15.75
N GLU A 354 -9.74 -5.10 14.65
CA GLU A 354 -8.97 -4.37 13.63
C GLU A 354 -9.81 -3.27 12.98
N TYR A 355 -11.08 -3.56 12.67
CA TYR A 355 -11.97 -2.60 12.03
C TYR A 355 -12.35 -1.41 12.92
N GLU A 356 -12.23 -1.51 14.25
CA GLU A 356 -12.39 -0.37 15.17
C GLU A 356 -11.35 0.73 14.91
N VAL A 357 -10.12 0.35 14.59
CA VAL A 357 -8.99 1.28 14.38
C VAL A 357 -8.73 1.58 12.90
N ARG A 358 -9.10 0.66 12.00
CA ARG A 358 -8.84 0.77 10.57
C ARG A 358 -10.11 0.49 9.76
N LYS A 359 -10.88 1.54 9.51
CA LYS A 359 -12.22 1.48 8.89
C LYS A 359 -12.19 1.53 7.36
N ASP A 360 -11.17 0.97 6.74
CA ASP A 360 -11.07 0.89 5.30
C ASP A 360 -11.98 -0.21 4.70
N ILE A 361 -12.17 -0.20 3.38
CA ILE A 361 -13.04 -1.17 2.69
C ILE A 361 -12.53 -2.61 2.84
N TYR A 362 -11.23 -2.83 2.96
CA TYR A 362 -10.66 -4.16 3.17
C TYR A 362 -10.81 -4.64 4.62
N GLY A 363 -10.88 -3.71 5.58
CA GLY A 363 -11.30 -4.03 6.94
C GLY A 363 -12.77 -4.46 7.00
N ALA A 364 -13.63 -3.76 6.28
CA ALA A 364 -15.03 -4.16 6.13
C ALA A 364 -15.17 -5.53 5.45
N ASP A 365 -14.34 -5.83 4.43
CA ASP A 365 -14.28 -7.14 3.78
C ASP A 365 -13.83 -8.25 4.75
N ALA A 366 -12.80 -8.00 5.56
CA ALA A 366 -12.34 -8.95 6.57
C ALA A 366 -13.45 -9.26 7.59
N VAL A 367 -14.18 -8.25 8.05
CA VAL A 367 -15.36 -8.44 8.90
C VAL A 367 -16.43 -9.26 8.17
N ALA A 368 -16.74 -8.94 6.91
CA ALA A 368 -17.74 -9.65 6.12
C ALA A 368 -17.39 -11.12 5.93
N TRP A 369 -16.16 -11.42 5.55
CA TRP A 369 -15.68 -12.78 5.31
C TRP A 369 -15.66 -13.62 6.58
N THR A 370 -15.11 -13.09 7.66
CA THR A 370 -15.05 -13.78 8.94
C THR A 370 -16.45 -13.97 9.57
N ALA A 371 -17.36 -12.99 9.41
CA ALA A 371 -18.76 -13.12 9.82
C ALA A 371 -19.46 -14.26 9.07
N LEU A 372 -19.26 -14.39 7.75
CA LEU A 372 -19.77 -15.51 6.98
C LEU A 372 -19.30 -16.85 7.56
N LYS A 373 -17.99 -16.97 7.85
CA LYS A 373 -17.40 -18.19 8.39
C LYS A 373 -17.88 -18.52 9.80
N ALA A 374 -18.24 -17.51 10.59
CA ALA A 374 -18.87 -17.65 11.90
C ALA A 374 -20.40 -17.84 11.84
N GLY A 375 -20.98 -18.00 10.62
CA GLY A 375 -22.42 -18.18 10.45
C GLY A 375 -23.28 -16.93 10.69
N LYS A 376 -22.66 -15.75 10.82
CA LYS A 376 -23.31 -14.46 11.08
C LYS A 376 -23.68 -13.76 9.75
N ILE A 377 -24.71 -14.30 9.08
CA ILE A 377 -25.03 -13.94 7.70
C ILE A 377 -25.47 -12.46 7.56
N LEU A 378 -26.23 -11.93 8.51
CA LEU A 378 -26.73 -10.53 8.46
C LEU A 378 -25.58 -9.53 8.63
N GLU A 379 -24.67 -9.82 9.55
CA GLU A 379 -23.44 -9.05 9.76
C GLU A 379 -22.55 -9.09 8.52
N ALA A 380 -22.38 -10.27 7.91
CA ALA A 380 -21.63 -10.44 6.67
C ALA A 380 -22.23 -9.61 5.54
N GLN A 381 -23.56 -9.62 5.35
CA GLN A 381 -24.27 -8.81 4.36
C GLN A 381 -24.09 -7.30 4.59
N THR A 382 -24.08 -6.87 5.84
CA THR A 382 -23.90 -5.47 6.20
C THR A 382 -22.46 -5.02 5.89
N ALA A 383 -21.48 -5.79 6.33
CA ALA A 383 -20.07 -5.46 6.15
C ALA A 383 -19.63 -5.52 4.67
N ILE A 384 -20.13 -6.46 3.88
CA ILE A 384 -19.76 -6.55 2.46
C ILE A 384 -20.31 -5.39 1.63
N LYS A 385 -21.46 -4.79 1.99
CA LYS A 385 -21.96 -3.58 1.34
C LYS A 385 -20.99 -2.41 1.55
N GLU A 386 -20.47 -2.27 2.76
CA GLU A 386 -19.46 -1.27 3.08
C GLU A 386 -18.16 -1.52 2.31
N ALA A 387 -17.71 -2.76 2.23
CA ALA A 387 -16.52 -3.14 1.46
C ALA A 387 -16.64 -2.79 -0.04
N LEU A 388 -17.82 -2.91 -0.61
CA LEU A 388 -18.09 -2.66 -2.04
C LEU A 388 -18.38 -1.20 -2.39
N ARG A 389 -18.53 -0.30 -1.40
CA ARG A 389 -19.08 1.08 -1.58
C ARG A 389 -18.30 1.97 -2.55
N LEU A 390 -17.02 1.72 -2.77
CA LEU A 390 -16.17 2.52 -3.66
C LEU A 390 -16.15 2.02 -5.10
N GLY A 391 -16.76 0.86 -5.39
CA GLY A 391 -16.74 0.24 -6.71
C GLY A 391 -15.38 -0.39 -7.08
N THR A 392 -14.57 -0.71 -6.07
CA THR A 392 -13.25 -1.34 -6.23
C THR A 392 -13.35 -2.60 -7.06
N GLN A 393 -12.46 -2.74 -8.05
CA GLN A 393 -12.35 -3.94 -8.88
C GLN A 393 -11.33 -4.88 -8.24
N ASP A 394 -11.84 -5.85 -7.46
CA ASP A 394 -11.05 -6.84 -6.73
C ASP A 394 -11.77 -8.19 -6.78
N ALA A 395 -11.10 -9.21 -7.34
CA ALA A 395 -11.68 -10.53 -7.55
C ALA A 395 -11.96 -11.27 -6.24
N LYS A 396 -11.09 -11.11 -5.22
CA LYS A 396 -11.30 -11.72 -3.89
C LYS A 396 -12.49 -11.09 -3.18
N LEU A 397 -12.62 -9.77 -3.26
CA LEU A 397 -13.76 -9.05 -2.73
C LEU A 397 -15.09 -9.49 -3.39
N PHE A 398 -15.10 -9.66 -4.72
CA PHE A 398 -16.27 -10.19 -5.43
C PHE A 398 -16.55 -11.67 -5.08
N TYR A 399 -15.53 -12.48 -4.88
CA TYR A 399 -15.69 -13.86 -4.41
C TYR A 399 -16.35 -13.91 -3.03
N HIS A 400 -15.88 -13.12 -2.06
CA HIS A 400 -16.49 -13.01 -0.74
C HIS A 400 -17.96 -12.56 -0.85
N ALA A 401 -18.23 -11.52 -1.63
CA ALA A 401 -19.59 -11.03 -1.88
C ALA A 401 -20.50 -12.13 -2.48
N GLY A 402 -19.98 -12.90 -3.42
CA GLY A 402 -20.71 -14.00 -4.05
C GLY A 402 -21.06 -15.12 -3.07
N LEU A 403 -20.13 -15.51 -2.20
CA LEU A 403 -20.41 -16.55 -1.19
C LEU A 403 -21.36 -16.06 -0.08
N ILE A 404 -21.25 -14.80 0.32
CA ILE A 404 -22.17 -14.17 1.28
C ILE A 404 -23.60 -14.10 0.68
N ALA A 405 -23.74 -13.68 -0.57
CA ALA A 405 -25.04 -13.65 -1.27
C ALA A 405 -25.64 -15.07 -1.38
N LYS A 406 -24.83 -16.08 -1.73
CA LYS A 406 -25.24 -17.49 -1.74
C LYS A 406 -25.76 -17.94 -0.36
N ALA A 407 -25.03 -17.66 0.71
CA ALA A 407 -25.42 -18.03 2.07
C ALA A 407 -26.71 -17.32 2.53
N ALA A 408 -26.95 -16.12 2.02
CA ALA A 408 -28.18 -15.36 2.26
C ALA A 408 -29.37 -15.79 1.37
N GLY A 409 -29.19 -16.77 0.47
CA GLY A 409 -30.22 -17.26 -0.46
C GLY A 409 -30.45 -16.37 -1.68
N ASP A 410 -29.63 -15.32 -1.90
CA ASP A 410 -29.71 -14.45 -3.10
C ASP A 410 -28.88 -15.06 -4.23
N LYS A 411 -29.50 -16.03 -4.93
CA LYS A 411 -28.87 -16.75 -6.04
C LYS A 411 -28.40 -15.80 -7.16
N LYS A 412 -29.19 -14.77 -7.48
CA LYS A 412 -28.88 -13.84 -8.58
C LYS A 412 -27.63 -13.01 -8.28
N SER A 413 -27.55 -12.40 -7.11
CA SER A 413 -26.36 -11.63 -6.68
C SER A 413 -25.14 -12.55 -6.53
N ALA A 414 -25.32 -13.78 -6.05
CA ALA A 414 -24.26 -14.76 -5.95
C ALA A 414 -23.63 -15.07 -7.32
N GLN A 415 -24.46 -15.32 -8.34
CA GLN A 415 -24.02 -15.53 -9.72
C GLN A 415 -23.26 -14.32 -10.27
N ASP A 416 -23.84 -13.10 -10.16
CA ASP A 416 -23.22 -11.86 -10.66
C ASP A 416 -21.84 -11.63 -10.06
N TYR A 417 -21.70 -11.72 -8.73
CA TYR A 417 -20.42 -11.49 -8.07
C TYR A 417 -19.38 -12.56 -8.42
N LEU A 418 -19.75 -13.83 -8.46
CA LEU A 418 -18.81 -14.90 -8.82
C LEU A 418 -18.38 -14.81 -10.29
N GLU A 419 -19.27 -14.44 -11.22
CA GLU A 419 -18.92 -14.18 -12.62
C GLU A 419 -17.94 -13.02 -12.74
N ARG A 420 -18.18 -11.94 -12.00
CA ARG A 420 -17.26 -10.78 -11.95
C ARG A 420 -15.90 -11.15 -11.40
N ALA A 421 -15.82 -11.94 -10.32
CA ALA A 421 -14.56 -12.41 -9.74
C ALA A 421 -13.73 -13.19 -10.78
N ILE A 422 -14.35 -14.20 -11.40
CA ILE A 422 -13.69 -15.09 -12.37
C ILE A 422 -13.31 -14.33 -13.65
N LYS A 423 -14.17 -13.43 -14.12
CA LYS A 423 -13.90 -12.60 -15.31
C LYS A 423 -12.75 -11.63 -15.07
N LEU A 424 -12.66 -11.04 -13.88
CA LEU A 424 -11.65 -10.05 -13.55
C LEU A 424 -10.27 -10.71 -13.41
N ASN A 425 -10.19 -11.77 -12.62
CA ASN A 425 -8.95 -12.52 -12.39
C ASN A 425 -9.28 -14.00 -12.11
N PRO A 426 -9.20 -14.90 -13.11
CA PRO A 426 -9.58 -16.31 -12.93
C PRO A 426 -8.66 -17.10 -11.99
N GLN A 427 -7.47 -16.57 -11.65
CA GLN A 427 -6.49 -17.18 -10.76
C GLN A 427 -6.12 -16.22 -9.62
N PHE A 428 -7.12 -15.51 -9.06
CA PHE A 428 -6.89 -14.55 -7.98
C PHE A 428 -6.31 -15.18 -6.71
N ASP A 429 -6.59 -16.47 -6.49
CA ASP A 429 -6.12 -17.25 -5.35
C ASP A 429 -6.11 -18.75 -5.71
N PRO A 430 -5.05 -19.53 -5.39
CA PRO A 430 -4.93 -20.92 -5.80
C PRO A 430 -5.95 -21.86 -5.15
N ILE A 431 -6.47 -21.52 -3.99
CA ILE A 431 -7.47 -22.31 -3.25
C ILE A 431 -8.89 -21.81 -3.57
N GLN A 432 -9.11 -20.50 -3.54
CA GLN A 432 -10.45 -19.93 -3.63
C GLN A 432 -10.98 -19.81 -5.05
N SER A 433 -10.10 -19.63 -6.06
CA SER A 433 -10.54 -19.55 -7.45
C SER A 433 -11.26 -20.81 -7.93
N PRO A 434 -10.78 -22.05 -7.67
CA PRO A 434 -11.52 -23.28 -7.98
C PRO A 434 -12.87 -23.37 -7.26
N ILE A 435 -12.95 -22.87 -6.01
CA ILE A 435 -14.21 -22.84 -5.25
C ILE A 435 -15.20 -21.86 -5.90
N ALA A 436 -14.73 -20.69 -6.35
CA ALA A 436 -15.57 -19.73 -7.08
C ALA A 436 -16.20 -20.37 -8.33
N VAL A 437 -15.37 -21.06 -9.14
CA VAL A 437 -15.81 -21.72 -10.37
C VAL A 437 -16.83 -22.83 -10.09
N SER A 438 -16.55 -23.73 -9.15
CA SER A 438 -17.45 -24.83 -8.79
C SER A 438 -18.76 -24.33 -8.17
N THR A 439 -18.68 -23.28 -7.33
CA THR A 439 -19.88 -22.65 -6.76
C THR A 439 -20.74 -22.01 -7.85
N LEU A 440 -20.16 -21.25 -8.75
CA LEU A 440 -20.92 -20.65 -9.87
C LEU A 440 -21.59 -21.71 -10.72
N ALA A 441 -20.90 -22.83 -11.02
CA ALA A 441 -21.50 -23.95 -11.75
C ALA A 441 -22.70 -24.55 -11.02
N SER A 442 -22.68 -24.66 -9.71
CA SER A 442 -23.78 -25.21 -8.90
C SER A 442 -25.00 -24.26 -8.80
N LEU A 443 -24.82 -23.00 -9.13
CA LEU A 443 -25.89 -21.99 -9.12
C LEU A 443 -26.61 -21.85 -10.48
N LYS A 444 -26.08 -22.42 -11.54
CA LYS A 444 -26.72 -22.48 -12.86
C LYS A 444 -27.77 -23.56 -12.90
#